data_ef488595cb713466d6ee4a9e8c8c6178
#
_entry.id   ef488595cb713466d6ee4a9e8c8c6178
#
_cell.length_a   1.000
_cell.length_b   1.000
_cell.length_c   1.000
_cell.angle_alpha   90.00
_cell.angle_beta   90.00
_cell.angle_gamma   90.00
#
_symmetry.space_group_name_H-M   'P 1'
#
loop_
_entity.id
_entity.type
_entity.pdbx_description
1 polymer ?
#
loop_
_entity_poly.entity_id
_entity_poly.type
_entity_poly.pdbx_seq_one_letter_code
_entity_poly.pdbx_strand_id
1 'polypeptide(L)'
;MPTMFIETETTPNPATLKFLPGELVMSSGTRDFPDDEAAAASPLAAALFDLGDVSGVFYGRDFISVTAGPGVDWSQLKPQVVALLLDHFVTGMPLFNGPDASGIAVPADAGEEDDDPADAEIVAQIKELIETRVRPAVANDGGDIVYRGFREGVVYLTMQGACAGCPSSSATLKQGIESLLKHYVPEVLEVRAA
;
A
#
# COMPACT_ATOMS: atom_id res chain seq x y z
N MET A 1 13.08 -23.95 17.86
CA MET A 1 12.25 -22.73 17.83
C MET A 1 12.62 -21.96 16.58
N PRO A 2 11.73 -21.74 15.65
CA PRO A 2 12.04 -20.85 14.55
C PRO A 2 12.30 -19.46 15.10
N THR A 3 13.48 -18.94 14.89
CA THR A 3 13.82 -17.56 15.26
C THR A 3 13.14 -16.67 14.24
N MET A 4 12.01 -16.07 14.60
CA MET A 4 11.36 -15.10 13.74
C MET A 4 12.26 -13.87 13.62
N PHE A 5 12.53 -13.47 12.40
CA PHE A 5 13.37 -12.33 12.11
C PHE A 5 12.61 -11.36 11.21
N ILE A 6 12.52 -10.11 11.62
CA ILE A 6 11.91 -9.06 10.79
C ILE A 6 13.01 -8.41 9.96
N GLU A 7 13.02 -8.68 8.67
CA GLU A 7 13.89 -7.99 7.72
C GLU A 7 13.35 -6.58 7.44
N THR A 8 14.24 -5.64 7.19
CA THR A 8 13.85 -4.24 6.89
C THR A 8 14.49 -3.79 5.60
N GLU A 9 13.67 -3.28 4.70
CA GLU A 9 14.09 -2.70 3.43
C GLU A 9 13.78 -1.20 3.37
N THR A 10 14.64 -0.45 2.70
CA THR A 10 14.37 0.96 2.39
C THR A 10 13.42 1.06 1.21
N THR A 11 12.63 2.13 1.18
CA THR A 11 11.72 2.43 0.06
C THR A 11 12.19 3.72 -0.64
N PRO A 12 11.67 4.03 -1.84
CA PRO A 12 11.91 5.31 -2.50
C PRO A 12 11.43 6.52 -1.69
N ASN A 13 10.51 6.30 -0.76
CA ASN A 13 10.09 7.30 0.21
C ASN A 13 10.98 7.24 1.47
N PRO A 14 11.83 8.23 1.72
CA PRO A 14 12.76 8.20 2.88
C PRO A 14 12.05 8.22 4.24
N ALA A 15 10.79 8.65 4.29
CA ALA A 15 9.96 8.61 5.49
C ALA A 15 9.34 7.22 5.75
N THR A 16 9.44 6.28 4.81
CA THR A 16 8.82 4.96 4.91
C THR A 16 9.86 3.85 4.88
N LEU A 17 9.75 2.89 5.81
CA LEU A 17 10.47 1.63 5.78
C LEU A 17 9.51 0.47 5.58
N LYS A 18 9.97 -0.55 4.86
CA LYS A 18 9.28 -1.80 4.60
C LYS A 18 9.82 -2.89 5.52
N PHE A 19 8.95 -3.57 6.21
CA PHE A 19 9.26 -4.64 7.16
C PHE A 19 8.70 -5.96 6.65
N LEU A 20 9.55 -6.98 6.62
CA LEU A 20 9.19 -8.32 6.14
C LEU A 20 9.23 -9.30 7.32
N PRO A 21 8.07 -9.73 7.82
CA PRO A 21 8.00 -10.68 8.94
C PRO A 21 8.38 -12.11 8.53
N GLY A 22 8.56 -12.37 7.24
CA GLY A 22 8.88 -13.72 6.72
C GLY A 22 7.68 -14.64 6.60
N GLU A 23 6.48 -14.12 6.82
CA GLU A 23 5.21 -14.83 6.64
C GLU A 23 4.17 -13.95 5.96
N LEU A 24 3.04 -14.59 5.60
CA LEU A 24 1.96 -13.90 4.92
C LEU A 24 1.27 -12.91 5.87
N VAL A 25 1.22 -11.63 5.49
CA VAL A 25 0.51 -10.58 6.22
C VAL A 25 -0.96 -10.51 5.77
N MET A 26 -1.18 -10.39 4.46
CA MET A 26 -2.52 -10.36 3.87
C MET A 26 -2.75 -11.56 2.96
N SER A 27 -3.82 -12.29 3.15
CA SER A 27 -4.18 -13.44 2.30
C SER A 27 -4.61 -13.00 0.90
N SER A 28 -5.20 -11.80 0.79
CA SER A 28 -5.59 -11.17 -0.48
C SER A 28 -5.64 -9.64 -0.32
N GLY A 29 -5.37 -8.91 -1.40
CA GLY A 29 -5.42 -7.45 -1.42
C GLY A 29 -4.36 -6.78 -0.55
N THR A 30 -4.61 -5.54 -0.23
CA THR A 30 -3.76 -4.67 0.61
C THR A 30 -4.63 -3.81 1.51
N ARG A 31 -4.06 -3.27 2.58
CA ARG A 31 -4.79 -2.37 3.49
C ARG A 31 -3.94 -1.17 3.86
N ASP A 32 -4.51 0.01 3.66
CA ASP A 32 -3.88 1.27 4.03
C ASP A 32 -4.53 1.86 5.28
N PHE A 33 -3.70 2.36 6.19
CA PHE A 33 -4.10 3.04 7.42
C PHE A 33 -3.44 4.43 7.42
N PRO A 34 -4.10 5.43 6.83
CA PRO A 34 -3.54 6.78 6.71
C PRO A 34 -3.54 7.56 8.04
N ASP A 35 -4.29 7.08 9.03
CA ASP A 35 -4.46 7.72 10.33
C ASP A 35 -4.80 6.69 11.42
N ASP A 36 -4.88 7.15 12.66
CA ASP A 36 -5.20 6.34 13.83
C ASP A 36 -6.66 5.87 13.85
N GLU A 37 -7.58 6.61 13.26
CA GLU A 37 -8.98 6.22 13.12
C GLU A 37 -9.11 4.97 12.24
N ALA A 38 -8.46 4.99 11.08
CA ALA A 38 -8.38 3.81 10.21
C ALA A 38 -7.66 2.64 10.89
N ALA A 39 -6.61 2.92 11.66
CA ALA A 39 -5.83 1.93 12.40
C ALA A 39 -6.62 1.19 13.50
N ALA A 40 -7.73 1.76 13.99
CA ALA A 40 -8.59 1.11 14.99
C ALA A 40 -9.17 -0.24 14.53
N ALA A 41 -9.21 -0.48 13.22
CA ALA A 41 -9.63 -1.78 12.65
C ALA A 41 -8.60 -2.91 12.85
N SER A 42 -7.35 -2.57 13.19
CA SER A 42 -6.24 -3.51 13.36
C SER A 42 -5.50 -3.27 14.67
N PRO A 43 -5.42 -4.28 15.57
CA PRO A 43 -4.65 -4.15 16.80
C PRO A 43 -3.19 -3.77 16.57
N LEU A 44 -2.56 -4.33 15.54
CA LEU A 44 -1.17 -4.04 15.21
C LEU A 44 -0.99 -2.62 14.66
N ALA A 45 -1.85 -2.19 13.75
CA ALA A 45 -1.80 -0.82 13.22
C ALA A 45 -2.03 0.22 14.33
N ALA A 46 -3.02 -0.01 15.19
CA ALA A 46 -3.27 0.85 16.35
C ALA A 46 -2.05 0.94 17.27
N ALA A 47 -1.42 -0.19 17.61
CA ALA A 47 -0.22 -0.22 18.45
C ALA A 47 0.96 0.51 17.78
N LEU A 48 1.09 0.48 16.46
CA LEU A 48 2.10 1.24 15.73
C LEU A 48 1.85 2.75 15.81
N PHE A 49 0.61 3.19 15.64
CA PHE A 49 0.25 4.60 15.80
C PHE A 49 0.42 5.09 17.25
N ASP A 50 0.18 4.23 18.25
CA ASP A 50 0.38 4.54 19.67
C ASP A 50 1.84 4.87 20.04
N LEU A 51 2.82 4.55 19.18
CA LEU A 51 4.21 5.00 19.32
C LEU A 51 4.33 6.54 19.20
N GLY A 52 3.36 7.21 18.59
CA GLY A 52 3.29 8.67 18.44
C GLY A 52 4.12 9.25 17.30
N ASP A 53 5.05 8.47 16.76
CA ASP A 53 6.00 8.87 15.71
C ASP A 53 5.63 8.30 14.33
N VAL A 54 4.53 7.57 14.23
CA VAL A 54 4.02 6.94 13.00
C VAL A 54 2.91 7.80 12.41
N SER A 55 3.00 8.07 11.11
CA SER A 55 2.01 8.85 10.35
C SER A 55 1.22 8.02 9.33
N GLY A 56 1.60 6.77 9.11
CA GLY A 56 0.91 5.87 8.21
C GLY A 56 1.40 4.43 8.34
N VAL A 57 0.49 3.48 8.14
CA VAL A 57 0.79 2.04 8.11
C VAL A 57 0.11 1.45 6.90
N PHE A 58 0.80 0.54 6.21
CA PHE A 58 0.28 -0.15 5.04
C PHE A 58 0.61 -1.64 5.11
N TYR A 59 -0.38 -2.48 4.90
CA TYR A 59 -0.23 -3.93 4.83
C TYR A 59 -0.23 -4.38 3.37
N GLY A 60 0.89 -4.94 2.94
CA GLY A 60 1.01 -5.69 1.70
C GLY A 60 0.78 -7.19 1.92
N ARG A 61 1.04 -7.98 0.90
CA ARG A 61 0.85 -9.43 0.96
C ARG A 61 1.75 -10.12 1.98
N ASP A 62 3.02 -9.77 2.00
CA ASP A 62 4.09 -10.40 2.79
C ASP A 62 4.98 -9.36 3.48
N PHE A 63 4.51 -8.11 3.55
CA PHE A 63 5.23 -7.00 4.14
C PHE A 63 4.31 -5.98 4.81
N ILE A 64 4.90 -5.19 5.68
CA ILE A 64 4.26 -4.03 6.32
C ILE A 64 5.14 -2.81 6.05
N SER A 65 4.56 -1.75 5.50
CA SER A 65 5.24 -0.46 5.37
C SER A 65 4.78 0.47 6.49
N VAL A 66 5.74 1.10 7.15
CA VAL A 66 5.48 2.09 8.20
C VAL A 66 6.07 3.42 7.76
N THR A 67 5.27 4.45 7.80
CA THR A 67 5.67 5.82 7.47
C THR A 67 5.83 6.61 8.76
N ALA A 68 7.03 7.15 8.94
CA ALA A 68 7.36 8.01 10.08
C ALA A 68 6.77 9.41 9.92
N GLY A 69 6.43 10.05 11.02
CA GLY A 69 6.01 11.44 11.05
C GLY A 69 7.13 12.42 10.65
N PRO A 70 6.79 13.68 10.40
CA PRO A 70 7.77 14.69 10.01
C PRO A 70 8.87 14.88 11.05
N GLY A 71 10.13 14.78 10.62
CA GLY A 71 11.30 15.00 11.50
C GLY A 71 11.65 13.84 12.45
N VAL A 72 10.98 12.70 12.31
CA VAL A 72 11.24 11.49 13.11
C VAL A 72 12.52 10.81 12.64
N ASP A 73 13.36 10.40 13.57
CA ASP A 73 14.58 9.65 13.30
C ASP A 73 14.31 8.14 13.33
N TRP A 74 14.50 7.48 12.21
CA TRP A 74 14.36 6.03 12.07
C TRP A 74 15.30 5.23 12.97
N SER A 75 16.42 5.78 13.40
CA SER A 75 17.33 5.11 14.34
C SER A 75 16.68 4.82 15.69
N GLN A 76 15.70 5.63 16.08
CA GLN A 76 14.93 5.47 17.32
C GLN A 76 13.61 4.73 17.10
N LEU A 77 12.90 5.01 16.00
CA LEU A 77 11.60 4.41 15.71
C LEU A 77 11.71 2.95 15.26
N LYS A 78 12.68 2.62 14.40
CA LYS A 78 12.83 1.27 13.83
C LYS A 78 12.90 0.15 14.87
N PRO A 79 13.70 0.24 15.96
CA PRO A 79 13.72 -0.81 16.98
C PRO A 79 12.37 -1.02 17.67
N GLN A 80 11.60 0.04 17.87
CA GLN A 80 10.27 -0.02 18.47
C GLN A 80 9.27 -0.72 17.56
N VAL A 81 9.30 -0.36 16.27
CA VAL A 81 8.45 -1.03 15.25
C VAL A 81 8.81 -2.51 15.14
N VAL A 82 10.08 -2.87 15.07
CA VAL A 82 10.52 -4.27 14.99
C VAL A 82 10.06 -5.05 16.23
N ALA A 83 10.18 -4.47 17.42
CA ALA A 83 9.74 -5.12 18.66
C ALA A 83 8.24 -5.38 18.67
N LEU A 84 7.41 -4.41 18.23
CA LEU A 84 5.97 -4.57 18.12
C LEU A 84 5.58 -5.65 17.11
N LEU A 85 6.21 -5.63 15.94
CA LEU A 85 5.96 -6.64 14.89
C LEU A 85 6.32 -8.04 15.40
N LEU A 86 7.49 -8.20 16.02
CA LEU A 86 7.92 -9.48 16.60
C LEU A 86 6.93 -9.98 17.65
N ASP A 87 6.52 -9.13 18.58
CA ASP A 87 5.58 -9.48 19.63
C ASP A 87 4.23 -9.92 19.03
N HIS A 88 3.71 -9.19 18.06
CA HIS A 88 2.44 -9.49 17.40
C HIS A 88 2.47 -10.86 16.70
N PHE A 89 3.49 -11.10 15.85
CA PHE A 89 3.58 -12.32 15.06
C PHE A 89 3.96 -13.54 15.92
N VAL A 90 4.81 -13.39 16.93
CA VAL A 90 5.16 -14.48 17.87
C VAL A 90 3.97 -14.89 18.73
N THR A 91 3.15 -13.93 19.15
CA THR A 91 1.94 -14.22 19.93
C THR A 91 0.78 -14.73 19.08
N GLY A 92 0.86 -14.61 17.76
CA GLY A 92 -0.18 -15.03 16.82
C GLY A 92 -1.48 -14.25 16.97
N MET A 93 -1.38 -12.97 17.32
CA MET A 93 -2.54 -12.09 17.42
C MET A 93 -3.15 -11.83 16.04
N PRO A 94 -4.50 -11.70 15.96
CA PRO A 94 -5.15 -11.39 14.70
C PRO A 94 -4.75 -10.00 14.19
N LEU A 95 -4.57 -9.87 12.88
CA LEU A 95 -4.26 -8.58 12.24
C LEU A 95 -5.43 -7.59 12.28
N PHE A 96 -6.67 -8.09 12.30
CA PHE A 96 -7.89 -7.29 12.28
C PHE A 96 -8.83 -7.64 13.42
N ASN A 97 -9.61 -6.67 13.86
CA ASN A 97 -10.68 -6.84 14.84
C ASN A 97 -11.96 -7.34 14.15
N GLY A 98 -12.67 -8.28 14.79
CA GLY A 98 -13.99 -8.73 14.34
C GLY A 98 -13.98 -9.74 13.18
N PRO A 99 -15.04 -9.81 12.36
CA PRO A 99 -15.18 -10.80 11.30
C PRO A 99 -14.15 -10.65 10.18
N ASP A 100 -13.48 -9.52 10.08
CA ASP A 100 -12.38 -9.26 9.15
C ASP A 100 -11.06 -9.94 9.57
N ALA A 101 -11.03 -10.58 10.75
CA ALA A 101 -9.89 -11.34 11.26
C ALA A 101 -9.41 -12.49 10.35
N SER A 102 -10.19 -12.85 9.33
CA SER A 102 -9.83 -13.88 8.33
C SER A 102 -8.95 -13.36 7.17
N GLY A 103 -8.48 -12.10 7.23
CA GLY A 103 -7.60 -11.55 6.19
C GLY A 103 -8.26 -11.43 4.81
N ILE A 104 -9.59 -11.47 4.77
CA ILE A 104 -10.32 -11.10 3.57
C ILE A 104 -10.26 -9.58 3.52
N ALA A 105 -9.37 -9.06 2.68
CA ALA A 105 -9.40 -7.64 2.35
C ALA A 105 -10.81 -7.33 1.85
N VAL A 106 -11.57 -6.58 2.62
CA VAL A 106 -12.56 -5.72 2.00
C VAL A 106 -11.71 -4.84 1.09
N PRO A 107 -11.96 -4.79 -0.23
CA PRO A 107 -11.24 -3.88 -1.10
C PRO A 107 -11.26 -2.53 -0.40
N ALA A 108 -10.07 -1.96 -0.15
CA ALA A 108 -9.98 -0.61 0.40
C ALA A 108 -10.77 0.26 -0.56
N ASP A 109 -11.99 0.58 -0.12
CA ASP A 109 -12.92 1.41 -0.85
C ASP A 109 -13.09 1.01 -2.32
N ALA A 110 -14.12 0.22 -2.61
CA ALA A 110 -14.79 0.26 -3.89
C ALA A 110 -15.46 1.63 -4.02
N GLY A 111 -14.64 2.69 -4.04
CA GLY A 111 -15.07 3.99 -4.55
C GLY A 111 -15.65 3.70 -5.93
N GLU A 112 -16.80 4.28 -6.20
CA GLU A 112 -17.49 4.10 -7.47
C GLU A 112 -16.47 4.27 -8.60
N GLU A 113 -16.19 3.17 -9.32
CA GLU A 113 -15.36 3.22 -10.52
C GLU A 113 -16.14 4.04 -11.55
N ASP A 114 -15.60 5.20 -11.87
CA ASP A 114 -16.25 6.14 -12.79
C ASP A 114 -15.85 5.80 -14.24
N ASP A 115 -16.33 4.66 -14.68
CA ASP A 115 -16.05 4.12 -16.02
C ASP A 115 -17.25 4.32 -16.95
N ASP A 116 -16.98 4.75 -18.19
CA ASP A 116 -18.00 4.74 -19.24
C ASP A 116 -18.18 3.28 -19.73
N PRO A 117 -19.42 2.76 -19.79
CA PRO A 117 -19.69 1.43 -20.33
C PRO A 117 -19.20 1.23 -21.77
N ALA A 118 -19.03 2.30 -22.54
CA ALA A 118 -18.49 2.25 -23.90
C ALA A 118 -17.00 1.89 -23.93
N ASP A 119 -16.27 2.15 -22.83
CA ASP A 119 -14.83 1.94 -22.69
C ASP A 119 -14.49 0.63 -21.95
N ALA A 120 -15.44 -0.26 -21.73
CA ALA A 120 -15.28 -1.48 -20.94
C ALA A 120 -14.09 -2.36 -21.36
N GLU A 121 -13.80 -2.47 -22.66
CA GLU A 121 -12.64 -3.24 -23.15
C GLU A 121 -11.31 -2.52 -22.81
N ILE A 122 -11.28 -1.20 -22.94
CA ILE A 122 -10.12 -0.36 -22.59
C ILE A 122 -9.85 -0.45 -21.09
N VAL A 123 -10.90 -0.32 -20.29
CA VAL A 123 -10.83 -0.44 -18.83
C VAL A 123 -10.31 -1.82 -18.39
N ALA A 124 -10.78 -2.90 -19.03
CA ALA A 124 -10.30 -4.24 -18.73
C ALA A 124 -8.80 -4.39 -19.01
N GLN A 125 -8.30 -3.85 -20.10
CA GLN A 125 -6.86 -3.85 -20.43
C GLN A 125 -6.06 -3.01 -19.43
N ILE A 126 -6.55 -1.83 -19.04
CA ILE A 126 -5.92 -0.97 -18.05
C ILE A 126 -5.80 -1.71 -16.71
N LYS A 127 -6.89 -2.32 -16.23
CA LYS A 127 -6.90 -3.09 -14.98
C LYS A 127 -5.93 -4.27 -15.04
N GLU A 128 -5.90 -5.02 -16.13
CA GLU A 128 -4.96 -6.14 -16.31
C GLU A 128 -3.50 -5.67 -16.26
N LEU A 129 -3.16 -4.57 -16.93
CA LEU A 129 -1.82 -4.01 -16.90
C LEU A 129 -1.41 -3.52 -15.50
N ILE A 130 -2.34 -2.88 -14.80
CA ILE A 130 -2.11 -2.46 -13.41
C ILE A 130 -1.84 -3.68 -12.53
N GLU A 131 -2.67 -4.72 -12.60
CA GLU A 131 -2.52 -5.92 -11.78
C GLU A 131 -1.22 -6.71 -12.09
N THR A 132 -0.89 -6.85 -13.36
CA THR A 132 0.20 -7.74 -13.78
C THR A 132 1.55 -7.06 -13.85
N ARG A 133 1.60 -5.75 -14.08
CA ARG A 133 2.83 -5.00 -14.31
C ARG A 133 3.09 -3.92 -13.27
N VAL A 134 2.08 -3.14 -12.91
CA VAL A 134 2.25 -1.97 -12.05
C VAL A 134 2.29 -2.38 -10.58
N ARG A 135 1.31 -3.11 -10.10
CA ARG A 135 1.19 -3.50 -8.68
C ARG A 135 2.40 -4.30 -8.18
N PRO A 136 2.95 -5.29 -8.90
CA PRO A 136 4.16 -5.98 -8.44
C PRO A 136 5.37 -5.06 -8.28
N ALA A 137 5.56 -4.10 -9.19
CA ALA A 137 6.65 -3.13 -9.10
C ALA A 137 6.46 -2.18 -7.91
N VAL A 138 5.25 -1.69 -7.72
CA VAL A 138 4.89 -0.78 -6.61
C VAL A 138 4.97 -1.49 -5.25
N ALA A 139 4.61 -2.78 -5.19
CA ALA A 139 4.76 -3.59 -3.97
C ALA A 139 6.24 -3.75 -3.57
N ASN A 140 7.15 -3.88 -4.52
CA ASN A 140 8.59 -3.87 -4.22
C ASN A 140 9.02 -2.56 -3.55
N ASP A 141 8.42 -1.45 -3.94
CA ASP A 141 8.66 -0.12 -3.35
C ASP A 141 7.88 0.13 -2.04
N GLY A 142 7.15 -0.87 -1.55
CA GLY A 142 6.45 -0.81 -0.27
C GLY A 142 5.09 -0.11 -0.30
N GLY A 143 4.45 -0.05 -1.47
CA GLY A 143 3.13 0.54 -1.65
C GLY A 143 2.19 -0.26 -2.52
N ASP A 144 1.09 0.34 -2.90
CA ASP A 144 0.12 -0.20 -3.85
C ASP A 144 -0.54 0.92 -4.66
N ILE A 145 -1.26 0.52 -5.71
CA ILE A 145 -2.05 1.41 -6.56
C ILE A 145 -3.44 0.83 -6.72
N VAL A 146 -4.44 1.68 -6.50
CA VAL A 146 -5.84 1.35 -6.68
C VAL A 146 -6.39 2.09 -7.88
N TYR A 147 -6.99 1.36 -8.81
CA TYR A 147 -7.71 1.93 -9.94
C TYR A 147 -9.01 2.59 -9.46
N ARG A 148 -9.32 3.80 -9.96
CA ARG A 148 -10.52 4.57 -9.58
C ARG A 148 -11.46 4.86 -10.74
N GLY A 149 -10.95 4.87 -11.96
CA GLY A 149 -11.78 5.08 -13.14
C GLY A 149 -10.99 5.48 -14.37
N PHE A 150 -11.68 5.44 -15.51
CA PHE A 150 -11.19 5.90 -16.80
C PHE A 150 -12.25 6.78 -17.46
N ARG A 151 -11.87 8.00 -17.81
CA ARG A 151 -12.76 8.95 -18.48
C ARG A 151 -11.97 9.82 -19.46
N GLU A 152 -12.46 9.94 -20.69
CA GLU A 152 -11.89 10.83 -21.73
C GLU A 152 -10.37 10.67 -21.93
N GLY A 153 -9.85 9.44 -21.86
CA GLY A 153 -8.42 9.17 -21.97
C GLY A 153 -7.62 9.40 -20.69
N VAL A 154 -8.25 9.78 -19.57
CA VAL A 154 -7.61 9.98 -18.28
C VAL A 154 -7.86 8.79 -17.38
N VAL A 155 -6.79 8.17 -16.88
CA VAL A 155 -6.84 7.10 -15.87
C VAL A 155 -6.67 7.73 -14.49
N TYR A 156 -7.59 7.44 -13.58
CA TYR A 156 -7.54 7.89 -12.19
C TYR A 156 -7.06 6.76 -11.30
N LEU A 157 -6.02 7.02 -10.51
CA LEU A 157 -5.38 6.07 -9.60
C LEU A 157 -5.20 6.68 -8.21
N THR A 158 -5.41 5.89 -7.16
CA THR A 158 -5.00 6.25 -5.80
C THR A 158 -3.72 5.50 -5.44
N MET A 159 -2.72 6.21 -4.94
CA MET A 159 -1.46 5.64 -4.45
C MET A 159 -1.54 5.42 -2.94
N GLN A 160 -1.04 4.27 -2.47
CA GLN A 160 -1.08 3.87 -1.07
C GLN A 160 0.31 3.47 -0.57
N GLY A 161 0.49 3.43 0.75
CA GLY A 161 1.75 3.04 1.39
C GLY A 161 2.91 4.00 1.08
N ALA A 162 4.10 3.47 0.80
CA ALA A 162 5.29 4.28 0.50
C ALA A 162 5.14 5.20 -0.71
N CYS A 163 4.22 4.87 -1.63
CA CYS A 163 3.97 5.65 -2.84
C CYS A 163 3.10 6.89 -2.56
N ALA A 164 2.37 6.92 -1.45
CA ALA A 164 1.59 8.07 -1.02
C ALA A 164 2.50 9.12 -0.35
N GLY A 165 2.19 10.40 -0.56
CA GLY A 165 2.79 11.51 0.20
C GLY A 165 4.23 11.90 -0.15
N CYS A 166 4.90 11.24 -1.10
CA CYS A 166 6.24 11.64 -1.53
C CYS A 166 6.20 12.33 -2.90
N PRO A 167 6.36 13.66 -2.99
CA PRO A 167 6.19 14.40 -4.25
C PRO A 167 7.14 13.97 -5.36
N SER A 168 8.37 13.58 -5.03
CA SER A 168 9.39 13.18 -6.01
C SER A 168 9.18 11.77 -6.53
N SER A 169 8.83 10.82 -5.67
CA SER A 169 8.58 9.42 -6.07
C SER A 169 7.22 9.27 -6.77
N SER A 170 6.19 9.98 -6.30
CA SER A 170 4.87 9.92 -6.92
C SER A 170 4.86 10.50 -8.32
N ALA A 171 5.61 11.59 -8.60
CA ALA A 171 5.72 12.14 -9.94
C ALA A 171 6.43 11.18 -10.91
N THR A 172 7.54 10.58 -10.50
CA THR A 172 8.28 9.61 -11.31
C THR A 172 7.48 8.34 -11.55
N LEU A 173 6.82 7.84 -10.52
CA LEU A 173 5.98 6.64 -10.61
C LEU A 173 4.77 6.89 -11.53
N LYS A 174 4.07 8.02 -11.36
CA LYS A 174 2.98 8.45 -12.23
C LYS A 174 3.41 8.49 -13.69
N GLN A 175 4.54 9.11 -13.99
CA GLN A 175 5.07 9.20 -15.36
C GLN A 175 5.44 7.83 -15.93
N GLY A 176 6.00 6.95 -15.11
CA GLY A 176 6.31 5.57 -15.49
C GLY A 176 5.05 4.77 -15.83
N ILE A 177 4.02 4.86 -15.00
CA ILE A 177 2.73 4.22 -15.23
C ILE A 177 2.03 4.78 -16.47
N GLU A 178 2.02 6.10 -16.62
CA GLU A 178 1.46 6.77 -17.80
C GLU A 178 2.14 6.30 -19.09
N SER A 179 3.46 6.24 -19.10
CA SER A 179 4.23 5.77 -20.25
C SER A 179 3.94 4.30 -20.57
N LEU A 180 3.81 3.45 -19.55
CA LEU A 180 3.48 2.04 -19.71
C LEU A 180 2.06 1.87 -20.27
N LEU A 181 1.07 2.56 -19.68
CA LEU A 181 -0.31 2.48 -20.13
C LEU A 181 -0.45 2.99 -21.57
N LYS A 182 0.12 4.14 -21.91
CA LYS A 182 0.11 4.69 -23.28
C LYS A 182 0.74 3.75 -24.31
N HIS A 183 1.74 2.98 -23.90
CA HIS A 183 2.41 2.02 -24.78
C HIS A 183 1.50 0.85 -25.18
N TYR A 184 0.71 0.34 -24.24
CA TYR A 184 -0.17 -0.81 -24.45
C TYR A 184 -1.60 -0.43 -24.77
N VAL A 185 -2.05 0.71 -24.33
CA VAL A 185 -3.42 1.24 -24.49
C VAL A 185 -3.32 2.68 -25.02
N PRO A 186 -3.28 2.84 -26.36
CA PRO A 186 -3.09 4.16 -27.00
C PRO A 186 -4.17 5.20 -26.65
N GLU A 187 -5.34 4.73 -26.20
CA GLU A 187 -6.47 5.56 -25.78
C GLU A 187 -6.17 6.32 -24.46
N VAL A 188 -5.18 5.88 -23.70
CA VAL A 188 -4.75 6.57 -22.48
C VAL A 188 -3.91 7.79 -22.85
N LEU A 189 -4.40 8.97 -22.47
CA LEU A 189 -3.74 10.25 -22.71
C LEU A 189 -2.97 10.76 -21.48
N GLU A 190 -3.50 10.52 -20.30
CA GLU A 190 -2.93 10.99 -19.04
C GLU A 190 -3.27 10.04 -17.87
N VAL A 191 -2.42 10.03 -16.85
CA VAL A 191 -2.69 9.40 -15.55
C VAL A 191 -2.78 10.48 -14.48
N ARG A 192 -3.82 10.46 -13.66
CA ARG A 192 -4.02 11.38 -12.53
C ARG A 192 -4.17 10.64 -11.23
N ALA A 193 -3.67 11.26 -10.16
CA ALA A 193 -4.00 10.85 -8.80
C ALA A 193 -5.44 11.29 -8.47
N ALA A 194 -6.24 10.34 -7.91
CA ALA A 194 -7.59 10.59 -7.43
C ALA A 194 -7.55 10.90 -5.94
#